data_83105cc15e6eb567b97aef893f010323
#
_entry.id   83105cc15e6eb567b97aef893f010323
#
_cell.length_a   1.000
_cell.length_b   1.000
_cell.length_c   1.000
_cell.angle_alpha   90.00
_cell.angle_beta   90.00
_cell.angle_gamma   90.00
#
_symmetry.space_group_name_H-M   'P 1'
#
loop_
_entity.id
_entity.type
_entity.pdbx_description
1 polymer ?
#
loop_
_entity_poly.entity_id
_entity_poly.type
_entity_poly.pdbx_seq_one_letter_code
_entity_poly.pdbx_strand_id
1 'polypeptide(L)'
;MLSARAPLSTKKENSLSSEMNKMALDKENTPPSLNATRILASKTARKIFSDSEPKAMKKMEEEEPLLKENPRRFVVFPIQYHDIWQMYKKAEASFWTAEEVDLSKDVQHWEALKDDERFFISHVLAFFAASDGIVNENLVERFSQEVQVTEARCFYGFQIAMENIHSEMYSLLINTYIRSPEREFLFNAVETLPCVKKKADWAINWIGNKSATR
;
A
#
# COMPACT_ATOMS: atom_id res chain seq x y z
N MET A 1 -22.00 -11.34 26.31
CA MET A 1 -23.20 -10.66 25.78
C MET A 1 -22.73 -9.42 25.05
N LEU A 2 -22.59 -9.52 23.71
CA LEU A 2 -22.24 -8.39 22.86
C LEU A 2 -23.51 -7.66 22.46
N SER A 3 -23.61 -6.39 22.85
CA SER A 3 -24.74 -5.51 22.56
C SER A 3 -24.75 -5.15 21.08
N ALA A 4 -25.84 -5.49 20.38
CA ALA A 4 -26.09 -5.10 19.01
C ALA A 4 -26.20 -3.57 18.90
N ARG A 5 -25.38 -2.95 18.04
CA ARG A 5 -25.52 -1.54 17.68
C ARG A 5 -26.68 -1.37 16.69
N ALA A 6 -27.54 -0.40 16.95
CA ALA A 6 -28.64 -0.01 16.09
C ALA A 6 -28.11 0.62 14.79
N PRO A 7 -28.80 0.46 13.63
CA PRO A 7 -28.37 1.03 12.36
C PRO A 7 -28.46 2.57 12.36
N LEU A 8 -27.43 3.23 11.87
CA LEU A 8 -27.35 4.68 11.68
C LEU A 8 -28.34 5.14 10.61
N SER A 9 -29.02 6.24 10.87
CA SER A 9 -30.12 6.83 10.09
C SER A 9 -29.68 7.24 8.67
N THR A 10 -30.40 6.78 7.67
CA THR A 10 -30.20 6.96 6.22
C THR A 10 -30.35 8.39 5.68
N LYS A 11 -30.61 9.40 6.50
CA LYS A 11 -30.83 10.80 6.04
C LYS A 11 -29.56 11.65 5.89
N LYS A 12 -28.39 11.20 6.36
CA LYS A 12 -27.12 11.93 6.21
C LYS A 12 -26.29 11.49 4.99
N GLU A 13 -26.57 10.34 4.39
CA GLU A 13 -25.82 9.80 3.25
C GLU A 13 -26.04 10.58 1.95
N ASN A 14 -27.23 11.15 1.74
CA ASN A 14 -27.55 11.84 0.49
C ASN A 14 -26.89 13.23 0.35
N SER A 15 -26.45 13.87 1.43
CA SER A 15 -25.78 15.18 1.35
C SER A 15 -24.29 15.07 1.07
N LEU A 16 -23.63 14.03 1.62
CA LEU A 16 -22.20 13.75 1.40
C LEU A 16 -21.93 13.23 -0.02
N SER A 17 -22.81 12.39 -0.56
CA SER A 17 -22.72 11.87 -1.93
C SER A 17 -22.89 12.99 -2.98
N SER A 18 -23.71 14.00 -2.71
CA SER A 18 -23.93 15.14 -3.61
C SER A 18 -22.75 16.11 -3.63
N GLU A 19 -22.04 16.30 -2.52
CA GLU A 19 -20.83 17.14 -2.48
C GLU A 19 -19.61 16.43 -3.05
N MET A 20 -19.47 15.12 -2.86
CA MET A 20 -18.41 14.32 -3.47
C MET A 20 -18.50 14.28 -5.00
N ASN A 21 -19.70 14.25 -5.59
CA ASN A 21 -19.90 14.31 -7.05
C ASN A 21 -19.59 15.69 -7.65
N LYS A 22 -19.63 16.76 -6.88
CA LYS A 22 -19.25 18.10 -7.36
C LYS A 22 -17.74 18.31 -7.42
N MET A 23 -16.94 17.56 -6.68
CA MET A 23 -15.48 17.62 -6.70
C MET A 23 -14.83 16.76 -7.82
N ALA A 24 -15.61 15.97 -8.57
CA ALA A 24 -15.08 14.96 -9.50
C ALA A 24 -14.91 15.42 -10.95
N LEU A 25 -15.16 16.68 -11.31
CA LEU A 25 -15.14 17.12 -12.71
C LEU A 25 -14.53 18.51 -12.91
N ASP A 26 -13.23 18.65 -12.66
CA ASP A 26 -12.44 19.68 -13.33
C ASP A 26 -11.74 19.06 -14.55
N LYS A 27 -12.11 19.55 -15.73
CA LYS A 27 -11.66 19.05 -17.05
C LYS A 27 -10.19 19.34 -17.40
N GLU A 28 -9.36 19.82 -16.48
CA GLU A 28 -7.96 20.18 -16.72
C GLU A 28 -6.95 19.08 -16.35
N ASN A 29 -7.37 17.95 -15.81
CA ASN A 29 -6.48 16.84 -15.45
C ASN A 29 -6.56 15.68 -16.45
N THR A 30 -6.29 15.94 -17.73
CA THR A 30 -5.91 14.85 -18.64
C THR A 30 -4.45 14.48 -18.35
N PRO A 31 -4.13 13.21 -18.00
CA PRO A 31 -2.75 12.80 -17.78
C PRO A 31 -1.97 13.00 -19.08
N PRO A 32 -0.74 13.54 -19.02
CA PRO A 32 0.12 13.68 -20.18
C PRO A 32 0.36 12.32 -20.83
N SER A 33 0.45 12.27 -22.15
CA SER A 33 0.65 11.02 -22.91
C SER A 33 1.82 10.21 -22.31
N LEU A 34 1.71 8.89 -22.27
CA LEU A 34 2.69 7.96 -21.70
C LEU A 34 4.13 8.24 -22.12
N ASN A 35 4.34 8.80 -23.32
CA ASN A 35 5.65 9.20 -23.83
C ASN A 35 6.20 10.48 -23.18
N ALA A 36 5.35 11.47 -22.90
CA ALA A 36 5.78 12.71 -22.23
C ALA A 36 6.14 12.44 -20.76
N THR A 37 5.38 11.59 -20.07
CA THR A 37 5.66 11.18 -18.67
C THR A 37 6.97 10.38 -18.57
N ARG A 38 7.25 9.52 -19.56
CA ARG A 38 8.50 8.74 -19.61
C ARG A 38 9.73 9.61 -19.85
N ILE A 39 9.62 10.64 -20.71
CA ILE A 39 10.71 11.59 -20.99
C ILE A 39 10.97 12.51 -19.81
N LEU A 40 9.92 12.97 -19.11
CA LEU A 40 10.05 13.77 -17.90
C LEU A 40 10.67 12.97 -16.75
N ALA A 41 10.19 11.75 -16.49
CA ALA A 41 10.76 10.87 -15.49
C ALA A 41 12.22 10.53 -15.77
N SER A 42 12.62 10.27 -17.03
CA SER A 42 14.00 9.97 -17.38
C SER A 42 14.94 11.17 -17.28
N LYS A 43 14.47 12.38 -17.58
CA LYS A 43 15.24 13.63 -17.43
C LYS A 43 15.40 14.02 -15.96
N THR A 44 14.36 13.84 -15.15
CA THR A 44 14.41 14.12 -13.70
C THR A 44 15.30 13.10 -12.99
N ALA A 45 15.20 11.81 -13.32
CA ALA A 45 16.08 10.77 -12.78
C ALA A 45 17.55 11.03 -13.12
N ARG A 46 17.88 11.38 -14.38
CA ARG A 46 19.25 11.70 -14.79
C ARG A 46 19.82 12.94 -14.10
N LYS A 47 18.97 13.90 -13.69
CA LYS A 47 19.39 15.10 -12.97
C LYS A 47 19.61 14.83 -11.48
N ILE A 48 18.90 13.84 -10.91
CA ILE A 48 19.04 13.42 -9.51
C ILE A 48 20.29 12.54 -9.31
N PHE A 49 20.68 11.77 -10.34
CA PHE A 49 21.85 10.86 -10.28
C PHE A 49 23.15 11.44 -10.86
N SER A 50 23.19 12.72 -11.24
CA SER A 50 24.45 13.38 -11.64
C SER A 50 25.10 13.99 -10.41
N ASP A 51 26.17 13.35 -9.99
CA ASP A 51 27.25 13.80 -9.09
C ASP A 51 27.00 15.09 -8.28
N SER A 52 26.17 15.00 -7.25
CA SER A 52 26.17 15.96 -6.16
C SER A 52 26.91 15.33 -4.98
N GLU A 53 27.94 16.02 -4.49
CA GLU A 53 28.80 15.57 -3.40
C GLU A 53 27.98 15.18 -2.15
N PRO A 54 28.49 14.25 -1.29
CA PRO A 54 27.81 13.77 -0.09
C PRO A 54 27.33 14.86 0.88
N LYS A 55 27.97 16.04 0.86
CA LYS A 55 27.58 17.21 1.66
C LYS A 55 26.26 17.86 1.25
N ALA A 56 25.95 17.88 -0.06
CA ALA A 56 24.69 18.45 -0.55
C ALA A 56 23.49 17.56 -0.21
N MET A 57 23.67 16.23 -0.27
CA MET A 57 22.65 15.27 0.13
C MET A 57 22.34 15.35 1.62
N LYS A 58 23.35 15.44 2.48
CA LYS A 58 23.15 15.56 3.93
C LYS A 58 22.41 16.86 4.32
N LYS A 59 22.66 17.95 3.59
CA LYS A 59 21.93 19.22 3.81
C LYS A 59 20.46 19.14 3.36
N MET A 60 20.14 18.36 2.31
CA MET A 60 18.75 18.13 1.89
C MET A 60 17.97 17.28 2.90
N GLU A 61 18.60 16.31 3.55
CA GLU A 61 17.97 15.51 4.62
C GLU A 61 17.62 16.36 5.85
N GLU A 62 18.48 17.31 6.23
CA GLU A 62 18.23 18.21 7.36
C GLU A 62 17.06 19.18 7.12
N GLU A 63 16.69 19.40 5.86
CA GLU A 63 15.62 20.31 5.44
C GLU A 63 14.28 19.58 5.12
N GLU A 64 14.24 18.22 5.13
CA GLU A 64 13.03 17.46 4.83
C GLU A 64 11.97 17.63 5.95
N PRO A 65 10.85 18.34 5.67
CA PRO A 65 9.90 18.71 6.73
C PRO A 65 9.19 17.51 7.36
N LEU A 66 9.04 16.39 6.63
CA LEU A 66 8.39 15.19 7.14
C LEU A 66 9.26 14.44 8.15
N LEU A 67 10.60 14.59 8.06
CA LEU A 67 11.57 13.92 8.94
C LEU A 67 11.99 14.79 10.12
N LYS A 68 11.64 16.09 10.09
CA LYS A 68 12.00 17.04 11.15
C LYS A 68 11.33 16.64 12.46
N GLU A 69 12.10 16.64 13.54
CA GLU A 69 11.59 16.36 14.87
C GLU A 69 10.37 17.21 15.20
N ASN A 70 9.28 16.55 15.60
CA ASN A 70 8.01 17.18 15.93
C ASN A 70 7.62 16.84 17.37
N PRO A 71 7.84 17.77 18.35
CA PRO A 71 7.46 17.55 19.73
C PRO A 71 5.94 17.42 19.93
N ARG A 72 5.13 17.89 18.97
CA ARG A 72 3.67 17.79 18.99
C ARG A 72 3.11 16.54 18.29
N ARG A 73 3.96 15.65 17.82
CA ARG A 73 3.57 14.44 17.06
C ARG A 73 2.57 13.50 17.75
N PHE A 74 2.34 13.69 19.03
CA PHE A 74 1.39 12.89 19.83
C PHE A 74 -0.05 13.41 19.79
N VAL A 75 -0.27 14.58 19.19
CA VAL A 75 -1.58 15.25 19.15
C VAL A 75 -1.96 15.51 17.70
N VAL A 76 -3.12 15.02 17.28
CA VAL A 76 -3.58 15.12 15.88
C VAL A 76 -3.98 16.55 15.51
N PHE A 77 -4.69 17.25 16.38
CA PHE A 77 -5.21 18.59 16.09
C PHE A 77 -4.36 19.71 16.70
N PRO A 78 -4.28 20.87 16.02
CA PRO A 78 -4.86 21.18 14.70
C PRO A 78 -4.10 20.49 13.56
N ILE A 79 -4.83 20.14 12.49
CA ILE A 79 -4.25 19.56 11.28
C ILE A 79 -3.33 20.60 10.61
N GLN A 80 -2.12 20.20 10.29
CA GLN A 80 -1.11 21.02 9.61
C GLN A 80 -1.00 20.68 8.11
N TYR A 81 -1.07 19.39 7.76
CA TYR A 81 -0.98 18.88 6.40
C TYR A 81 -2.34 18.38 5.95
N HIS A 82 -3.17 19.31 5.47
CA HIS A 82 -4.56 19.02 5.11
C HIS A 82 -4.71 18.04 3.95
N ASP A 83 -3.80 18.06 2.99
CA ASP A 83 -3.75 17.13 1.85
C ASP A 83 -3.46 15.69 2.31
N ILE A 84 -2.48 15.50 3.18
CA ILE A 84 -2.16 14.20 3.77
C ILE A 84 -3.35 13.71 4.60
N TRP A 85 -3.95 14.58 5.42
CA TRP A 85 -5.11 14.24 6.22
C TRP A 85 -6.31 13.83 5.36
N GLN A 86 -6.57 14.53 4.25
CA GLN A 86 -7.63 14.18 3.33
C GLN A 86 -7.39 12.83 2.67
N MET A 87 -6.15 12.51 2.29
CA MET A 87 -5.81 11.18 1.75
C MET A 87 -6.02 10.07 2.77
N TYR A 88 -5.62 10.29 4.03
CA TYR A 88 -5.93 9.37 5.13
C TYR A 88 -7.45 9.13 5.25
N LYS A 89 -8.26 10.19 5.27
CA LYS A 89 -9.72 10.06 5.39
C LYS A 89 -10.37 9.38 4.19
N LYS A 90 -9.82 9.54 2.98
CA LYS A 90 -10.26 8.80 1.79
C LYS A 90 -9.93 7.31 1.91
N ALA A 91 -8.71 6.98 2.34
CA ALA A 91 -8.31 5.61 2.57
C ALA A 91 -9.18 4.94 3.64
N GLU A 92 -9.40 5.60 4.78
CA GLU A 92 -10.27 5.12 5.86
C GLU A 92 -11.72 4.89 5.39
N ALA A 93 -12.24 5.73 4.50
CA ALA A 93 -13.58 5.58 3.93
C ALA A 93 -13.73 4.38 2.98
N SER A 94 -12.63 3.83 2.49
CA SER A 94 -12.59 2.64 1.64
C SER A 94 -12.26 1.35 2.39
N PHE A 95 -12.35 1.36 3.72
CA PHE A 95 -12.09 0.21 4.57
C PHE A 95 -13.03 -0.97 4.23
N TRP A 96 -12.46 -2.15 4.19
CA TRP A 96 -13.16 -3.42 4.02
C TRP A 96 -12.47 -4.53 4.82
N THR A 97 -13.13 -5.67 4.98
CA THR A 97 -12.57 -6.85 5.64
C THR A 97 -12.61 -8.07 4.73
N ALA A 98 -11.77 -9.06 4.99
CA ALA A 98 -11.72 -10.27 4.17
C ALA A 98 -13.06 -11.02 4.14
N GLU A 99 -13.86 -10.93 5.21
CA GLU A 99 -15.17 -11.56 5.31
C GLU A 99 -16.23 -10.94 4.39
N GLU A 100 -16.01 -9.73 3.88
CA GLU A 100 -16.92 -9.09 2.92
C GLU A 100 -16.79 -9.69 1.50
N VAL A 101 -15.74 -10.46 1.23
CA VAL A 101 -15.47 -11.05 -0.08
C VAL A 101 -16.05 -12.46 -0.16
N ASP A 102 -17.12 -12.63 -0.93
CA ASP A 102 -17.76 -13.94 -1.15
C ASP A 102 -17.02 -14.75 -2.22
N LEU A 103 -16.25 -15.75 -1.81
CA LEU A 103 -15.51 -16.67 -2.68
C LEU A 103 -16.33 -17.91 -3.11
N SER A 104 -17.58 -18.04 -2.67
CA SER A 104 -18.38 -19.26 -2.85
C SER A 104 -18.61 -19.64 -4.33
N LYS A 105 -18.64 -18.66 -5.22
CA LYS A 105 -18.86 -18.86 -6.67
C LYS A 105 -17.56 -18.97 -7.47
N ASP A 106 -16.44 -18.60 -6.89
CA ASP A 106 -15.18 -18.48 -7.63
C ASP A 106 -14.55 -19.84 -7.96
N VAL A 107 -14.78 -20.86 -7.12
CA VAL A 107 -14.25 -22.22 -7.33
C VAL A 107 -14.68 -22.78 -8.68
N GLN A 108 -15.93 -22.57 -9.09
CA GLN A 108 -16.44 -23.04 -10.39
C GLN A 108 -15.71 -22.32 -11.56
N HIS A 109 -15.48 -21.03 -11.43
CA HIS A 109 -14.74 -20.25 -12.41
C HIS A 109 -13.26 -20.65 -12.45
N TRP A 110 -12.66 -20.90 -11.30
CA TRP A 110 -11.30 -21.40 -11.18
C TRP A 110 -11.11 -22.74 -11.89
N GLU A 111 -12.04 -23.68 -11.70
CA GLU A 111 -11.99 -25.00 -12.35
C GLU A 111 -12.18 -24.93 -13.86
N ALA A 112 -12.86 -23.88 -14.38
CA ALA A 112 -13.05 -23.65 -15.80
C ALA A 112 -11.86 -23.01 -16.51
N LEU A 113 -10.89 -22.46 -15.77
CA LEU A 113 -9.69 -21.86 -16.34
C LEU A 113 -8.78 -22.93 -16.97
N LYS A 114 -8.00 -22.49 -17.96
CA LYS A 114 -6.91 -23.32 -18.53
C LYS A 114 -5.74 -23.46 -17.54
N ASP A 115 -4.90 -24.45 -17.78
CA ASP A 115 -3.76 -24.74 -16.90
C ASP A 115 -2.75 -23.58 -16.82
N ASP A 116 -2.49 -22.91 -17.94
CA ASP A 116 -1.62 -21.75 -18.02
C ASP A 116 -2.18 -20.51 -17.30
N GLU A 117 -3.50 -20.33 -17.37
CA GLU A 117 -4.19 -19.27 -16.63
C GLU A 117 -4.14 -19.53 -15.12
N ARG A 118 -4.43 -20.75 -14.68
CA ARG A 118 -4.29 -21.15 -13.26
C ARG A 118 -2.86 -21.00 -12.77
N PHE A 119 -1.89 -21.44 -13.56
CA PHE A 119 -0.48 -21.29 -13.25
C PHE A 119 -0.10 -19.82 -13.05
N PHE A 120 -0.48 -18.96 -13.97
CA PHE A 120 -0.19 -17.52 -13.85
C PHE A 120 -0.83 -16.89 -12.61
N ILE A 121 -2.14 -17.11 -12.41
CA ILE A 121 -2.88 -16.51 -11.29
C ILE A 121 -2.33 -17.03 -9.95
N SER A 122 -2.07 -18.33 -9.81
CA SER A 122 -1.54 -18.90 -8.57
C SER A 122 -0.18 -18.30 -8.18
N HIS A 123 0.69 -18.06 -9.16
CA HIS A 123 2.01 -17.44 -8.92
C HIS A 123 1.91 -15.94 -8.59
N VAL A 124 0.93 -15.23 -9.17
CA VAL A 124 0.65 -13.83 -8.81
C VAL A 124 0.10 -13.75 -7.37
N LEU A 125 -0.82 -14.63 -7.00
CA LEU A 125 -1.34 -14.69 -5.62
C LEU A 125 -0.22 -15.01 -4.61
N ALA A 126 0.65 -15.96 -4.95
CA ALA A 126 1.81 -16.30 -4.13
C ALA A 126 2.78 -15.12 -3.95
N PHE A 127 3.00 -14.35 -5.01
CA PHE A 127 3.82 -13.13 -4.94
C PHE A 127 3.23 -12.11 -3.97
N PHE A 128 1.93 -11.82 -4.06
CA PHE A 128 1.30 -10.85 -3.17
C PHE A 128 1.25 -11.36 -1.72
N ALA A 129 0.87 -12.61 -1.49
CA ALA A 129 0.86 -13.19 -0.14
C ALA A 129 2.24 -13.15 0.54
N ALA A 130 3.32 -13.24 -0.25
CA ALA A 130 4.69 -13.17 0.26
C ALA A 130 5.19 -11.73 0.44
N SER A 131 4.74 -10.78 -0.39
CA SER A 131 5.26 -9.41 -0.42
C SER A 131 4.64 -8.47 0.63
N ASP A 132 3.39 -8.68 0.99
CA ASP A 132 2.66 -7.77 1.90
C ASP A 132 3.30 -7.73 3.29
N GLY A 133 3.84 -8.83 3.78
CA GLY A 133 4.60 -8.87 5.02
C GLY A 133 5.86 -8.02 4.98
N ILE A 134 6.55 -7.97 3.83
CA ILE A 134 7.74 -7.13 3.62
C ILE A 134 7.35 -5.64 3.56
N VAL A 135 6.23 -5.32 2.90
CA VAL A 135 5.67 -3.96 2.88
C VAL A 135 5.35 -3.50 4.30
N ASN A 136 4.67 -4.34 5.08
CA ASN A 136 4.36 -4.05 6.48
C ASN A 136 5.62 -3.83 7.33
N GLU A 137 6.64 -4.65 7.17
CA GLU A 137 7.92 -4.47 7.88
C GLU A 137 8.54 -3.10 7.56
N ASN A 138 8.54 -2.70 6.29
CA ASN A 138 9.03 -1.38 5.88
C ASN A 138 8.20 -0.23 6.49
N LEU A 139 6.89 -0.35 6.54
CA LEU A 139 6.01 0.65 7.16
C LEU A 139 6.28 0.80 8.66
N VAL A 140 6.48 -0.29 9.38
CA VAL A 140 6.74 -0.31 10.82
C VAL A 140 8.15 0.15 11.15
N GLU A 141 9.17 -0.46 10.50
CA GLU A 141 10.57 -0.26 10.85
C GLU A 141 11.14 1.05 10.31
N ARG A 142 10.58 1.59 9.24
CA ARG A 142 11.13 2.77 8.57
C ARG A 142 10.14 3.94 8.53
N PHE A 143 9.07 3.88 7.78
CA PHE A 143 8.18 5.02 7.57
C PHE A 143 7.55 5.53 8.87
N SER A 144 6.99 4.64 9.69
CA SER A 144 6.35 5.04 10.95
C SER A 144 7.33 5.59 11.98
N GLN A 145 8.62 5.27 11.86
CA GLN A 145 9.66 5.74 12.77
C GLN A 145 10.32 7.04 12.30
N GLU A 146 10.57 7.14 10.99
CA GLU A 146 11.29 8.26 10.41
C GLU A 146 10.41 9.48 10.19
N VAL A 147 9.16 9.29 9.74
CA VAL A 147 8.23 10.38 9.46
C VAL A 147 7.62 10.89 10.76
N GLN A 148 7.83 12.18 11.04
CA GLN A 148 7.44 12.84 12.30
C GLN A 148 6.11 13.61 12.20
N VAL A 149 5.50 13.63 11.03
CA VAL A 149 4.20 14.30 10.79
C VAL A 149 3.06 13.38 11.23
N THR A 150 2.20 13.88 12.12
CA THR A 150 1.13 13.11 12.75
C THR A 150 0.12 12.60 11.73
N GLU A 151 -0.26 13.42 10.76
CA GLU A 151 -1.20 13.06 9.68
C GLU A 151 -0.67 11.90 8.83
N ALA A 152 0.63 11.91 8.51
CA ALA A 152 1.27 10.83 7.77
C ALA A 152 1.35 9.55 8.61
N ARG A 153 1.60 9.65 9.91
CA ARG A 153 1.61 8.50 10.82
C ARG A 153 0.24 7.85 10.95
N CYS A 154 -0.83 8.65 10.97
CA CYS A 154 -2.20 8.13 10.91
C CYS A 154 -2.43 7.34 9.61
N PHE A 155 -1.97 7.86 8.49
CA PHE A 155 -2.07 7.18 7.18
C PHE A 155 -1.31 5.86 7.19
N TYR A 156 -0.06 5.83 7.63
CA TYR A 156 0.72 4.60 7.70
C TYR A 156 0.13 3.57 8.66
N GLY A 157 -0.41 4.00 9.80
CA GLY A 157 -1.11 3.11 10.72
C GLY A 157 -2.33 2.44 10.09
N PHE A 158 -3.10 3.19 9.31
CA PHE A 158 -4.21 2.63 8.54
C PHE A 158 -3.73 1.70 7.42
N GLN A 159 -2.67 2.08 6.69
CA GLN A 159 -2.08 1.23 5.66
C GLN A 159 -1.61 -0.11 6.24
N ILE A 160 -0.93 -0.12 7.38
CA ILE A 160 -0.51 -1.36 8.07
C ILE A 160 -1.72 -2.25 8.36
N ALA A 161 -2.84 -1.68 8.82
CA ALA A 161 -4.06 -2.44 9.06
C ALA A 161 -4.64 -3.04 7.77
N MET A 162 -4.63 -2.29 6.67
CA MET A 162 -5.09 -2.78 5.37
C MET A 162 -4.17 -3.86 4.78
N GLU A 163 -2.85 -3.71 4.92
CA GLU A 163 -1.90 -4.74 4.45
C GLU A 163 -2.06 -6.07 5.21
N ASN A 164 -2.46 -6.02 6.50
CA ASN A 164 -2.83 -7.24 7.23
C ASN A 164 -4.07 -7.91 6.61
N ILE A 165 -5.08 -7.12 6.25
CA ILE A 165 -6.30 -7.63 5.59
C ILE A 165 -5.98 -8.17 4.19
N HIS A 166 -5.11 -7.49 3.43
CA HIS A 166 -4.64 -7.97 2.13
C HIS A 166 -3.92 -9.32 2.26
N SER A 167 -2.99 -9.44 3.19
CA SER A 167 -2.24 -10.67 3.46
C SER A 167 -3.18 -11.83 3.84
N GLU A 168 -4.17 -11.58 4.69
CA GLU A 168 -5.22 -12.53 5.02
C GLU A 168 -5.99 -12.94 3.76
N MET A 169 -6.44 -11.96 2.97
CA MET A 169 -7.23 -12.21 1.75
C MET A 169 -6.45 -13.04 0.73
N TYR A 170 -5.19 -12.72 0.43
CA TYR A 170 -4.37 -13.53 -0.48
C TYR A 170 -4.16 -14.95 0.04
N SER A 171 -4.00 -15.13 1.34
CA SER A 171 -3.89 -16.44 1.96
C SER A 171 -5.19 -17.24 1.82
N LEU A 172 -6.36 -16.60 2.00
CA LEU A 172 -7.67 -17.21 1.78
C LEU A 172 -7.88 -17.61 0.31
N LEU A 173 -7.50 -16.76 -0.65
CA LEU A 173 -7.59 -17.07 -2.07
C LEU A 173 -6.74 -18.28 -2.44
N ILE A 174 -5.50 -18.35 -2.01
CA ILE A 174 -4.62 -19.51 -2.21
C ILE A 174 -5.23 -20.76 -1.57
N ASN A 175 -5.71 -20.67 -0.34
CA ASN A 175 -6.30 -21.80 0.36
C ASN A 175 -7.59 -22.31 -0.28
N THR A 176 -8.35 -21.40 -0.91
CA THR A 176 -9.64 -21.71 -1.56
C THR A 176 -9.44 -22.36 -2.92
N TYR A 177 -8.51 -21.87 -3.73
CA TYR A 177 -8.36 -22.32 -5.11
C TYR A 177 -7.33 -23.43 -5.30
N ILE A 178 -6.30 -23.49 -4.48
CA ILE A 178 -5.13 -24.31 -4.73
C ILE A 178 -5.06 -25.47 -3.73
N ARG A 179 -4.83 -26.69 -4.24
CA ARG A 179 -4.76 -27.92 -3.44
C ARG A 179 -3.31 -28.22 -3.04
N SER A 180 -3.13 -28.91 -1.92
CA SER A 180 -1.84 -29.50 -1.56
C SER A 180 -1.41 -30.56 -2.61
N PRO A 181 -0.11 -30.67 -2.95
CA PRO A 181 1.04 -30.03 -2.31
C PRO A 181 1.41 -28.64 -2.89
N GLU A 182 0.85 -28.24 -4.01
CA GLU A 182 1.17 -26.96 -4.69
C GLU A 182 0.95 -25.74 -3.78
N ARG A 183 -0.07 -25.81 -2.93
CA ARG A 183 -0.38 -24.74 -1.97
C ARG A 183 0.79 -24.45 -1.02
N GLU A 184 1.44 -25.48 -0.48
CA GLU A 184 2.59 -25.30 0.41
C GLU A 184 3.78 -24.67 -0.31
N PHE A 185 4.01 -25.10 -1.56
CA PHE A 185 5.03 -24.52 -2.42
C PHE A 185 4.81 -23.02 -2.63
N LEU A 186 3.57 -22.59 -2.87
CA LEU A 186 3.21 -21.20 -3.12
C LEU A 186 3.23 -20.34 -1.85
N PHE A 187 2.84 -20.87 -0.70
CA PHE A 187 3.00 -20.16 0.59
C PHE A 187 4.47 -19.87 0.94
N ASN A 188 5.38 -20.69 0.44
CA ASN A 188 6.81 -20.49 0.61
C ASN A 188 7.45 -19.75 -0.60
N ALA A 189 6.71 -18.89 -1.30
CA ALA A 189 7.12 -18.28 -2.57
C ALA A 189 8.46 -17.52 -2.48
N VAL A 190 8.78 -16.92 -1.33
CA VAL A 190 10.08 -16.26 -1.12
C VAL A 190 11.25 -17.24 -1.26
N GLU A 191 11.07 -18.48 -0.84
CA GLU A 191 12.11 -19.53 -0.93
C GLU A 191 12.03 -20.32 -2.23
N THR A 192 10.83 -20.57 -2.72
CA THR A 192 10.56 -21.51 -3.82
C THR A 192 10.58 -20.86 -5.20
N LEU A 193 10.30 -19.55 -5.30
CA LEU A 193 10.20 -18.80 -6.55
C LEU A 193 11.37 -17.82 -6.71
N PRO A 194 12.36 -18.09 -7.58
CA PRO A 194 13.56 -17.24 -7.69
C PRO A 194 13.28 -15.77 -8.04
N CYS A 195 12.21 -15.49 -8.79
CA CYS A 195 11.81 -14.12 -9.12
C CYS A 195 11.24 -13.37 -7.91
N VAL A 196 10.50 -14.05 -7.03
CA VAL A 196 9.97 -13.50 -5.78
C VAL A 196 11.12 -13.27 -4.80
N LYS A 197 12.00 -14.28 -4.64
CA LYS A 197 13.19 -14.17 -3.79
C LYS A 197 14.05 -12.95 -4.13
N LYS A 198 14.38 -12.75 -5.38
CA LYS A 198 15.19 -11.59 -5.81
C LYS A 198 14.58 -10.24 -5.43
N LYS A 199 13.25 -10.11 -5.52
CA LYS A 199 12.53 -8.88 -5.14
C LYS A 199 12.50 -8.74 -3.62
N ALA A 200 12.24 -9.80 -2.89
CA ALA A 200 12.24 -9.83 -1.43
C ALA A 200 13.62 -9.46 -0.87
N ASP A 201 14.68 -10.11 -1.35
CA ASP A 201 16.07 -9.84 -0.94
C ASP A 201 16.45 -8.37 -1.17
N TRP A 202 16.05 -7.80 -2.32
CA TRP A 202 16.28 -6.38 -2.62
C TRP A 202 15.56 -5.47 -1.62
N ALA A 203 14.28 -5.71 -1.37
CA ALA A 203 13.48 -4.89 -0.45
C ALA A 203 14.03 -4.99 0.99
N ILE A 204 14.25 -6.20 1.50
CA ILE A 204 14.76 -6.43 2.85
C ILE A 204 16.15 -5.78 3.04
N ASN A 205 17.03 -5.89 2.03
CA ASN A 205 18.33 -5.24 2.07
C ASN A 205 18.22 -3.71 2.21
N TRP A 206 17.30 -3.07 1.49
CA TRP A 206 17.07 -1.63 1.60
C TRP A 206 16.38 -1.23 2.90
N ILE A 207 15.42 -2.01 3.39
CA ILE A 207 14.78 -1.79 4.70
C ILE A 207 15.84 -1.82 5.82
N GLY A 208 16.73 -2.81 5.78
CA GLY A 208 17.81 -2.95 6.77
C GLY A 208 18.95 -1.93 6.64
N ASN A 209 19.05 -1.21 5.52
CA ASN A 209 20.13 -0.28 5.27
C ASN A 209 19.91 1.05 6.02
N LYS A 210 20.70 1.27 7.06
CA LYS A 210 20.66 2.51 7.88
C LYS A 210 21.54 3.64 7.35
N SER A 211 22.37 3.39 6.34
CA SER A 211 23.31 4.37 5.77
C SER A 211 22.79 5.02 4.49
N ALA A 212 21.72 4.50 3.90
CA ALA A 212 21.11 5.10 2.72
C ALA A 212 20.41 6.42 3.11
N THR A 213 20.72 7.48 2.36
CA THR A 213 19.98 8.75 2.40
C THR A 213 18.70 8.60 1.57
N ARG A 214 17.64 9.24 2.00
CA ARG A 214 16.31 9.16 1.41
C ARG A 214 15.86 10.48 0.84
#